data_d3e2f271167ccd67034c116ce5c9d237
#
_entry.id   d3e2f271167ccd67034c116ce5c9d237
#
_cell.length_a   1.000
_cell.length_b   1.000
_cell.length_c   1.000
_cell.angle_alpha   90.00
_cell.angle_beta   90.00
_cell.angle_gamma   90.00
#
_symmetry.space_group_name_H-M   'P 1'
#
loop_
_entity.id
_entity.type
_entity.pdbx_description
1 polymer ?
#
loop_
_entity_poly.entity_id
_entity_poly.type
_entity_poly.pdbx_seq_one_letter_code
_entity_poly.pdbx_strand_id
1 'polypeptide(L)'
;MALDHAQPGQVIDLEPLGAALRASLSHAILKTRTLELMRVVLRAGEALPPHHIHGEMTLLCIEGAAEIDLGASTCQLRARQLLLLPARVQYAVRALQDTSLLLTIRLPAGRGARHCVVDDPKFATASASMKVA
;
A
#
# COMPACT_ATOMS: atom_id res chain seq x y z
N MET A 1 -18.36 -5.59 -4.23
CA MET A 1 -17.90 -6.97 -4.14
C MET A 1 -16.45 -7.02 -3.70
N ALA A 2 -16.18 -7.81 -2.71
CA ALA A 2 -14.81 -7.97 -2.24
C ALA A 2 -14.02 -8.81 -3.24
N LEU A 3 -12.76 -8.44 -3.44
CA LEU A 3 -11.88 -9.21 -4.29
C LEU A 3 -11.30 -10.36 -3.49
N ASP A 4 -11.23 -11.52 -4.13
CA ASP A 4 -10.60 -12.66 -3.49
C ASP A 4 -9.09 -12.43 -3.40
N HIS A 5 -8.53 -12.90 -2.29
CA HIS A 5 -7.08 -12.86 -2.15
C HIS A 5 -6.43 -13.89 -3.06
N ALA A 6 -5.27 -13.56 -3.57
CA ALA A 6 -4.50 -14.49 -4.37
C ALA A 6 -4.01 -15.64 -3.50
N GLN A 7 -3.95 -16.82 -4.09
CA GLN A 7 -3.53 -18.03 -3.42
C GLN A 7 -2.08 -18.35 -3.77
N PRO A 8 -1.39 -19.13 -2.92
CA PRO A 8 -0.04 -19.55 -3.27
C PRO A 8 0.02 -20.19 -4.64
N GLY A 9 1.00 -19.81 -5.41
CA GLY A 9 1.18 -20.33 -6.77
C GLY A 9 0.37 -19.61 -7.83
N GLN A 10 -0.51 -18.71 -7.43
CA GLN A 10 -1.32 -17.96 -8.38
C GLN A 10 -0.53 -16.75 -8.87
N VAL A 11 -0.53 -16.53 -10.18
CA VAL A 11 0.13 -15.38 -10.76
C VAL A 11 -0.72 -14.16 -10.55
N ILE A 12 -0.09 -13.08 -10.10
CA ILE A 12 -0.76 -11.80 -9.85
C ILE A 12 -0.31 -10.82 -10.91
N ASP A 13 -1.27 -10.20 -11.56
CA ASP A 13 -1.00 -9.24 -12.61
C ASP A 13 -1.01 -7.84 -12.00
N LEU A 14 0.09 -7.13 -12.13
CA LEU A 14 0.25 -5.80 -11.57
C LEU A 14 0.36 -4.73 -12.65
N GLU A 15 -0.29 -4.95 -13.76
CA GLU A 15 -0.25 -3.95 -14.83
C GLU A 15 -0.75 -2.60 -14.35
N PRO A 16 -0.24 -1.52 -14.94
CA PRO A 16 -0.79 -0.19 -14.66
C PRO A 16 -2.27 -0.14 -14.99
N LEU A 17 -3.00 0.59 -14.18
CA LEU A 17 -4.44 0.72 -14.37
C LEU A 17 -4.80 1.70 -15.49
N GLY A 18 -3.90 2.62 -15.78
CA GLY A 18 -4.12 3.57 -16.86
C GLY A 18 -5.40 4.38 -16.64
N ALA A 19 -6.22 4.43 -17.65
CA ALA A 19 -7.45 5.21 -17.59
C ALA A 19 -8.43 4.71 -16.54
N ALA A 20 -8.30 3.46 -16.12
CA ALA A 20 -9.21 2.89 -15.12
C ALA A 20 -8.81 3.29 -13.70
N LEU A 21 -7.65 3.93 -13.50
CA LEU A 21 -7.14 4.20 -12.17
C LEU A 21 -8.12 5.02 -11.34
N ARG A 22 -8.69 6.06 -11.91
CA ARG A 22 -9.55 6.96 -11.16
C ARG A 22 -10.83 6.30 -10.70
N ALA A 23 -11.22 5.21 -11.31
CA ALA A 23 -12.40 4.44 -10.93
C ALA A 23 -12.05 3.23 -10.10
N SER A 24 -10.77 3.01 -9.81
CA SER A 24 -10.32 1.83 -9.09
C SER A 24 -10.19 2.13 -7.60
N LEU A 25 -10.29 1.08 -6.80
CA LEU A 25 -10.16 1.20 -5.37
C LEU A 25 -8.92 0.44 -4.92
N SER A 26 -8.33 0.95 -3.85
CA SER A 26 -7.26 0.22 -3.18
C SER A 26 -7.82 -1.07 -2.60
N HIS A 27 -7.00 -2.11 -2.58
CA HIS A 27 -7.45 -3.40 -2.06
C HIS A 27 -6.26 -4.26 -1.65
N ALA A 28 -6.54 -5.20 -0.76
CA ALA A 28 -5.55 -6.20 -0.37
C ALA A 28 -5.51 -7.28 -1.45
N ILE A 29 -4.31 -7.55 -1.96
CA ILE A 29 -4.11 -8.55 -3.00
C ILE A 29 -4.00 -9.94 -2.40
N LEU A 30 -3.20 -10.06 -1.33
CA LEU A 30 -3.05 -11.31 -0.62
C LEU A 30 -2.63 -11.03 0.81
N LYS A 31 -2.82 -12.03 1.64
CA LYS A 31 -2.42 -11.93 3.03
C LYS A 31 -2.14 -13.32 3.56
N THR A 32 -0.96 -13.47 4.17
CA THR A 32 -0.59 -14.67 4.87
C THR A 32 -0.36 -14.32 6.33
N ARG A 33 0.17 -15.27 7.10
CA ARG A 33 0.47 -14.98 8.50
C ARG A 33 1.57 -13.94 8.67
N THR A 34 2.45 -13.83 7.69
CA THR A 34 3.64 -12.99 7.83
C THR A 34 3.78 -11.95 6.74
N LEU A 35 2.86 -11.92 5.79
CA LEU A 35 3.02 -11.06 4.61
C LEU A 35 1.66 -10.55 4.17
N GLU A 36 1.63 -9.26 3.84
CA GLU A 36 0.44 -8.68 3.23
C GLU A 36 0.85 -7.84 2.04
N LEU A 37 0.16 -8.02 0.93
CA LEU A 37 0.34 -7.19 -0.25
C LEU A 37 -0.93 -6.40 -0.50
N MET A 38 -0.76 -5.10 -0.70
CA MET A 38 -1.87 -4.21 -0.95
C MET A 38 -1.58 -3.35 -2.18
N ARG A 39 -2.58 -3.16 -2.98
CA ARG A 39 -2.50 -2.17 -4.05
C ARG A 39 -3.22 -0.92 -3.58
N VAL A 40 -2.50 0.19 -3.54
CA VAL A 40 -3.03 1.47 -3.10
C VAL A 40 -3.20 2.35 -4.34
N VAL A 41 -4.39 2.88 -4.50
CA VAL A 41 -4.73 3.74 -5.62
C VAL A 41 -5.02 5.12 -5.07
N LEU A 42 -4.29 6.11 -5.57
CA LEU A 42 -4.44 7.50 -5.16
C LEU A 42 -4.61 8.35 -6.39
N ARG A 43 -5.63 9.18 -6.40
CA ARG A 43 -5.74 10.18 -7.44
C ARG A 43 -4.84 11.36 -7.12
N ALA A 44 -4.49 12.12 -8.15
CA ALA A 44 -3.61 13.27 -7.97
C ALA A 44 -4.10 14.15 -6.83
N GLY A 45 -3.21 14.49 -5.91
CA GLY A 45 -3.52 15.30 -4.75
C GLY A 45 -4.04 14.55 -3.55
N GLU A 46 -4.44 13.30 -3.71
CA GLU A 46 -4.89 12.49 -2.57
C GLU A 46 -3.71 12.02 -1.76
N ALA A 47 -3.95 11.78 -0.48
CA ALA A 47 -2.88 11.41 0.42
C ALA A 47 -3.36 10.34 1.39
N LEU A 48 -2.43 9.48 1.78
CA LEU A 48 -2.60 8.66 2.97
C LEU A 48 -2.05 9.45 4.14
N PRO A 49 -2.81 9.60 5.21
CA PRO A 49 -2.28 10.27 6.40
C PRO A 49 -1.15 9.45 7.00
N PRO A 50 -0.39 10.05 7.92
CA PRO A 50 0.74 9.34 8.51
C PRO A 50 0.35 8.01 9.11
N HIS A 51 1.16 7.01 8.84
CA HIS A 51 0.98 5.67 9.38
C HIS A 51 2.25 5.23 10.07
N HIS A 52 2.08 4.38 11.07
CA HIS A 52 3.17 3.77 11.79
C HIS A 52 3.13 2.27 11.56
N ILE A 53 4.18 1.73 10.98
CA ILE A 53 4.24 0.30 10.69
C ILE A 53 5.18 -0.39 11.68
N HIS A 54 4.86 -1.64 12.00
CA HIS A 54 5.67 -2.41 12.95
C HIS A 54 6.73 -3.24 12.23
N GLY A 55 6.45 -3.71 11.05
CA GLY A 55 7.39 -4.51 10.29
C GLY A 55 7.99 -3.72 9.14
N GLU A 56 8.95 -4.33 8.47
CA GLU A 56 9.47 -3.74 7.25
C GLU A 56 8.42 -3.71 6.16
N MET A 57 8.57 -2.78 5.25
CA MET A 57 7.64 -2.65 4.15
C MET A 57 8.34 -2.10 2.93
N THR A 58 7.94 -2.54 1.77
CA THR A 58 8.39 -1.91 0.54
C THR A 58 7.22 -1.21 -0.14
N LEU A 59 7.54 -0.09 -0.78
CA LEU A 59 6.61 0.60 -1.65
C LEU A 59 7.17 0.55 -3.07
N LEU A 60 6.39 -0.01 -3.97
CA LEU A 60 6.73 0.00 -5.38
C LEU A 60 5.72 0.89 -6.10
N CYS A 61 6.20 1.91 -6.78
CA CYS A 61 5.32 2.72 -7.59
C CYS A 61 5.11 2.03 -8.93
N ILE A 62 3.88 1.65 -9.20
CA ILE A 62 3.55 0.97 -10.46
C ILE A 62 3.36 2.00 -11.57
N GLU A 63 2.69 3.08 -11.25
CA GLU A 63 2.41 4.16 -12.21
C GLU A 63 2.21 5.45 -11.43
N GLY A 64 2.49 6.56 -12.08
CA GLY A 64 2.32 7.87 -11.48
C GLY A 64 3.56 8.34 -10.74
N ALA A 65 3.34 9.14 -9.72
CA ALA A 65 4.40 9.67 -8.87
C ALA A 65 3.82 10.05 -7.52
N ALA A 66 4.57 9.77 -6.47
CA ALA A 66 4.14 10.07 -5.12
C ALA A 66 5.29 10.65 -4.32
N GLU A 67 4.94 11.47 -3.36
CA GLU A 67 5.88 12.01 -2.40
C GLU A 67 5.72 11.24 -1.09
N ILE A 68 6.83 10.73 -0.59
CA ILE A 68 6.85 9.96 0.64
C ILE A 68 7.51 10.81 1.71
N ASP A 69 6.76 11.10 2.75
CA ASP A 69 7.23 11.90 3.88
C ASP A 69 7.66 10.96 4.99
N LEU A 70 8.94 11.01 5.34
CA LEU A 70 9.52 10.16 6.37
C LEU A 70 9.77 10.93 7.67
N GLY A 71 9.24 12.13 7.76
CA GLY A 71 9.45 12.97 8.92
C GLY A 71 10.67 13.84 8.76
N ALA A 72 11.85 13.26 8.90
CA ALA A 72 13.10 14.02 8.77
C ALA A 72 13.41 14.36 7.31
N SER A 73 12.85 13.63 6.37
CA SER A 73 13.14 13.85 4.96
C SER A 73 11.93 13.43 4.14
N THR A 74 11.93 13.86 2.90
CA THR A 74 10.94 13.42 1.92
C THR A 74 11.66 12.90 0.70
N CYS A 75 11.02 12.01 -0.01
CA CYS A 75 11.54 11.55 -1.28
C CYS A 75 10.39 11.37 -2.26
N GLN A 76 10.71 11.35 -3.54
CA GLN A 76 9.75 11.07 -4.58
C GLN A 76 9.93 9.67 -5.10
N LEU A 77 8.81 9.02 -5.36
CA LEU A 77 8.80 7.69 -5.93
C LEU A 77 8.04 7.76 -7.24
N ARG A 78 8.70 7.41 -8.32
CA ARG A 78 8.11 7.44 -9.64
C ARG A 78 7.87 6.02 -10.14
N ALA A 79 7.19 5.91 -11.26
CA ALA A 79 6.87 4.61 -11.83
C ALA A 79 8.12 3.71 -11.90
N ARG A 80 7.96 2.50 -11.44
CA ARG A 80 8.99 1.46 -11.41
C ARG A 80 10.11 1.71 -10.43
N GLN A 81 9.87 2.58 -9.46
CA GLN A 81 10.83 2.81 -8.38
C GLN A 81 10.33 2.17 -7.10
N LEU A 82 11.25 1.71 -6.31
CA LEU A 82 10.99 0.95 -5.09
C LEU A 82 11.64 1.63 -3.91
N LEU A 83 10.95 1.67 -2.80
CA LEU A 83 11.46 2.23 -1.55
C LEU A 83 11.27 1.21 -0.44
N LEU A 84 12.31 1.01 0.36
CA LEU A 84 12.22 0.18 1.56
C LEU A 84 12.04 1.08 2.78
N LEU A 85 11.05 0.76 3.58
CA LEU A 85 10.86 1.40 4.87
C LEU A 85 11.17 0.42 5.98
N PRO A 86 12.06 0.79 6.89
CA PRO A 86 12.38 -0.11 8.01
C PRO A 86 11.20 -0.19 8.99
N ALA A 87 11.30 -1.15 9.89
CA ALA A 87 10.27 -1.31 10.91
C ALA A 87 10.19 -0.07 11.79
N ARG A 88 8.99 0.21 12.27
CA ARG A 88 8.71 1.26 13.25
C ARG A 88 8.97 2.66 12.75
N VAL A 89 8.77 2.85 11.48
CA VAL A 89 8.88 4.17 10.89
C VAL A 89 7.47 4.72 10.66
N GLN A 90 7.30 5.99 10.93
CA GLN A 90 6.09 6.68 10.56
C GLN A 90 6.29 7.32 9.20
N TYR A 91 5.31 7.16 8.32
CA TYR A 91 5.42 7.69 6.98
C TYR A 91 4.07 8.20 6.50
N ALA A 92 4.10 9.07 5.51
CA ALA A 92 2.91 9.56 4.84
C ALA A 92 3.17 9.58 3.34
N VAL A 93 2.12 9.41 2.56
CA VAL A 93 2.22 9.36 1.11
C VAL A 93 1.24 10.35 0.52
N ARG A 94 1.70 11.12 -0.46
CA ARG A 94 0.84 12.03 -1.20
C ARG A 94 1.06 11.83 -2.69
N ALA A 95 -0.01 11.62 -3.42
CA ALA A 95 0.10 11.42 -4.85
C ALA A 95 0.30 12.76 -5.56
N LEU A 96 1.31 12.81 -6.40
CA LEU A 96 1.58 13.97 -7.25
C LEU A 96 0.84 13.87 -8.57
N GLN A 97 0.50 12.65 -8.96
CA GLN A 97 -0.27 12.31 -10.13
C GLN A 97 -1.20 11.19 -9.74
N ASP A 98 -2.08 10.78 -10.64
CA ASP A 98 -2.83 9.56 -10.43
C ASP A 98 -1.83 8.41 -10.30
N THR A 99 -1.87 7.71 -9.20
CA THR A 99 -0.79 6.81 -8.80
C THR A 99 -1.35 5.48 -8.32
N SER A 100 -0.68 4.39 -8.64
CA SER A 100 -0.92 3.14 -7.95
C SER A 100 0.39 2.62 -7.40
N LEU A 101 0.33 2.14 -6.18
CA LEU A 101 1.47 1.63 -5.43
C LEU A 101 1.20 0.20 -5.03
N LEU A 102 2.26 -0.58 -4.96
CA LEU A 102 2.20 -1.91 -4.35
C LEU A 102 2.94 -1.84 -3.02
N LEU A 103 2.23 -2.13 -1.96
CA LEU A 103 2.81 -2.22 -0.63
C LEU A 103 3.00 -3.68 -0.29
N THR A 104 4.22 -4.04 0.06
CA THR A 104 4.54 -5.38 0.57
C THR A 104 4.92 -5.20 2.03
N ILE A 105 4.10 -5.73 2.92
CA ILE A 105 4.18 -5.46 4.35
C ILE A 105 4.49 -6.75 5.06
N ARG A 106 5.56 -6.73 5.85
CA ARG A 106 5.89 -7.86 6.69
C ARG A 106 5.09 -7.76 7.98
N LEU A 107 4.32 -8.78 8.27
CA LEU A 107 3.50 -8.83 9.46
C LEU A 107 4.27 -9.51 10.59
N PRO A 108 4.03 -9.10 11.85
CA PRO A 108 4.66 -9.79 12.97
C PRO A 108 4.22 -11.25 12.99
N ALA A 109 5.16 -12.15 13.12
CA ALA A 109 4.86 -13.57 13.25
C ALA A 109 4.43 -13.85 14.68
N GLY A 110 3.64 -14.91 14.84
CA GLY A 110 3.32 -15.38 16.13
C GLY A 110 1.93 -15.04 16.58
N ARG A 111 1.62 -15.46 17.78
CA ARG A 111 0.28 -15.29 18.27
C ARG A 111 -0.01 -13.83 18.56
N GLY A 112 -1.22 -13.49 18.44
CA GLY A 112 -1.65 -12.14 18.72
C GLY A 112 -1.13 -11.13 17.70
N ALA A 113 -0.62 -11.61 16.60
CA ALA A 113 -0.15 -10.70 15.57
C ALA A 113 -1.30 -9.82 15.13
N ARG A 114 -1.08 -8.53 15.25
CA ARG A 114 -2.02 -7.56 14.74
C ARG A 114 -1.42 -6.95 13.50
N HIS A 115 -2.28 -6.68 12.59
CA HIS A 115 -1.83 -6.12 11.35
C HIS A 115 -1.75 -4.63 11.54
N CYS A 116 -0.58 -4.15 11.79
CA CYS A 116 -0.40 -2.75 12.11
C CYS A 116 -1.07 -1.84 11.09
N VAL A 117 -1.00 -2.21 9.81
CA VAL A 117 -1.63 -1.42 8.77
C VAL A 117 -3.14 -1.65 8.78
N VAL A 118 -3.56 -2.88 8.96
CA VAL A 118 -4.98 -3.23 8.91
C VAL A 118 -5.73 -2.66 10.10
N ASP A 119 -5.07 -2.53 11.23
CA ASP A 119 -5.69 -1.97 12.41
C ASP A 119 -5.90 -0.48 12.31
N ASP A 120 -5.21 0.19 11.38
CA ASP A 120 -5.43 1.60 11.15
C ASP A 120 -6.75 1.79 10.43
N PRO A 121 -7.62 2.71 10.91
CA PRO A 121 -8.92 2.93 10.26
C PRO A 121 -8.83 3.21 8.77
N LYS A 122 -7.72 3.79 8.32
CA LYS A 122 -7.51 4.02 6.90
C LYS A 122 -7.40 2.74 6.13
N PHE A 123 -6.78 1.74 6.72
CA PHE A 123 -6.55 0.46 6.09
C PHE A 123 -7.52 -0.60 6.54
N ALA A 124 -8.33 -0.32 7.56
CA ALA A 124 -9.30 -1.30 8.03
C ALA A 124 -10.26 -1.67 6.93
N THR A 125 -10.62 -0.72 6.11
CA THR A 125 -11.51 -0.95 4.98
C THR A 125 -10.80 -1.55 3.80
N ALA A 126 -9.48 -1.60 3.81
CA ALA A 126 -8.72 -2.14 2.71
C ALA A 126 -8.91 -3.64 2.58
N SER A 127 -9.22 -4.32 3.66
CA SER A 127 -9.49 -5.75 3.54
C SER A 127 -10.68 -6.01 2.67
N ALA A 128 -11.63 -5.12 2.69
CA ALA A 128 -12.79 -5.25 1.84
C ALA A 128 -12.61 -4.41 0.61
N SER A 129 -12.41 -3.12 0.78
CA SER A 129 -12.18 -2.28 -0.37
C SER A 129 -11.76 -0.92 0.17
N MET A 130 -10.51 -0.66 0.13
CA MET A 130 -9.99 0.57 0.70
C MET A 130 -10.32 1.73 -0.20
N LYS A 131 -10.97 2.70 0.39
CA LYS A 131 -11.11 3.99 -0.21
C LYS A 131 -10.06 4.87 0.36
N VAL A 132 -9.26 5.42 -0.49
CA VAL A 132 -8.26 6.36 -0.06
C VAL A 132 -8.83 7.74 -0.23
N ALA A 133 -9.03 8.39 0.83
CA ALA A 133 -9.64 9.71 0.77
C ALA A 133 -8.62 10.77 1.01
#